data_7d639b775684b7e70f9fc062def7d2d7
#
_entry.id   7d639b775684b7e70f9fc062def7d2d7
#
_cell.length_a   1.000
_cell.length_b   1.000
_cell.length_c   1.000
_cell.angle_alpha   90.00
_cell.angle_beta   90.00
_cell.angle_gamma   90.00
#
_symmetry.space_group_name_H-M   'P 1'
#
loop_
_entity.id
_entity.type
_entity.pdbx_description
1 polymer ?
#
loop_
_entity_poly.entity_id
_entity_poly.type
_entity_poly.pdbx_seq_one_letter_code
_entity_poly.pdbx_strand_id
1 'polypeptide(L)'
;PIENHGGMEMDIFELMEKGGHEQIIFNYDKETGMRSIIAIHDSTLGKTFGGVRMVNYASMEEALQDAMRLSRAMTYKCAAAEEDRGGAKAVIWGNPERDKNETYLRAFGRFVEMLKGRFMTGPDLNLTMKDGSIMARECQYIVGRSREEGGAGSSGITTAYGLYVGLKACAQFLWGDENLKGKKIAVQGLGAVGGSLLGHLIEAGMEVMVTDINDKTLQRFHKQYGLKILKSDLIYEAECDIFCPCAVGGILNDQTIPKLRCKCVAGCANNQLEDEERHGKMLQDSGIL
;
A
#
# COMPACT_ATOMS: atom_id res chain seq x y z
N PRO A 1 3.60 -34.02 -24.07
CA PRO A 1 3.56 -34.37 -22.66
C PRO A 1 4.45 -33.37 -21.92
N ILE A 2 3.85 -32.58 -21.05
CA ILE A 2 4.59 -31.69 -20.16
C ILE A 2 5.02 -32.57 -18.99
N GLU A 3 6.32 -32.74 -18.79
CA GLU A 3 6.87 -33.51 -17.68
C GLU A 3 6.52 -32.78 -16.37
N ASN A 4 5.83 -33.49 -15.49
CA ASN A 4 5.40 -33.03 -14.18
C ASN A 4 6.60 -33.11 -13.23
N HIS A 5 7.28 -31.98 -12.99
CA HIS A 5 8.29 -31.88 -11.94
C HIS A 5 7.55 -31.61 -10.62
N GLY A 6 7.51 -32.61 -9.75
CA GLY A 6 6.79 -32.68 -8.47
C GLY A 6 7.05 -31.55 -7.47
N GLY A 7 6.57 -30.36 -7.79
CA GLY A 7 6.30 -29.29 -6.84
C GLY A 7 4.78 -29.25 -6.64
N MET A 8 4.32 -28.78 -5.49
CA MET A 8 2.90 -28.55 -5.24
C MET A 8 2.38 -27.62 -6.33
N GLU A 9 1.57 -28.16 -7.27
CA GLU A 9 1.05 -27.42 -8.42
C GLU A 9 0.06 -26.40 -7.88
N MET A 10 0.36 -25.10 -8.05
CA MET A 10 -0.54 -24.03 -7.60
C MET A 10 -1.76 -23.99 -8.53
N ASP A 11 -2.93 -24.33 -8.01
CA ASP A 11 -4.19 -24.20 -8.75
C ASP A 11 -4.69 -22.74 -8.64
N ILE A 12 -4.54 -22.01 -9.76
CA ILE A 12 -4.95 -20.59 -9.83
C ILE A 12 -6.47 -20.45 -9.68
N PHE A 13 -7.27 -21.41 -10.20
CA PHE A 13 -8.73 -21.36 -10.06
C PHE A 13 -9.16 -21.59 -8.61
N GLU A 14 -8.50 -22.50 -7.89
CA GLU A 14 -8.75 -22.71 -6.46
C GLU A 14 -8.44 -21.43 -5.66
N LEU A 15 -7.33 -20.75 -5.98
CA LEU A 15 -6.99 -19.46 -5.36
C LEU A 15 -8.01 -18.37 -5.67
N MET A 16 -8.50 -18.31 -6.92
CA MET A 16 -9.54 -17.35 -7.32
C MET A 16 -10.85 -17.60 -6.60
N GLU A 17 -11.29 -18.87 -6.53
CA GLU A 17 -12.51 -19.26 -5.82
C GLU A 17 -12.43 -18.92 -4.33
N LYS A 18 -11.35 -19.32 -3.68
CA LYS A 18 -11.11 -19.04 -2.25
C LYS A 18 -10.99 -17.53 -1.96
N GLY A 19 -10.36 -16.78 -2.85
CA GLY A 19 -10.15 -15.34 -2.71
C GLY A 19 -11.32 -14.48 -3.21
N GLY A 20 -12.31 -15.06 -3.94
CA GLY A 20 -13.42 -14.33 -4.53
C GLY A 20 -13.05 -13.48 -5.75
N HIS A 21 -12.00 -13.84 -6.50
CA HIS A 21 -11.53 -13.07 -7.65
C HIS A 21 -12.26 -13.40 -8.94
N GLU A 22 -12.66 -12.36 -9.68
CA GLU A 22 -13.32 -12.52 -10.96
C GLU A 22 -12.36 -12.84 -12.10
N GLN A 23 -11.16 -12.23 -12.08
CA GLN A 23 -10.22 -12.36 -13.19
C GLN A 23 -8.78 -12.14 -12.77
N ILE A 24 -7.88 -12.99 -13.30
CA ILE A 24 -6.43 -12.84 -13.20
C ILE A 24 -5.87 -12.77 -14.62
N ILE A 25 -5.09 -11.74 -14.91
CA ILE A 25 -4.55 -11.47 -16.24
C ILE A 25 -3.04 -11.44 -16.17
N PHE A 26 -2.37 -12.34 -16.87
CA PHE A 26 -0.93 -12.36 -17.04
C PHE A 26 -0.57 -11.69 -18.36
N ASN A 27 0.35 -10.75 -18.32
CA ASN A 27 0.83 -10.04 -19.49
C ASN A 27 2.33 -10.23 -19.66
N TYR A 28 2.75 -10.44 -20.90
CA TYR A 28 4.15 -10.51 -21.30
C TYR A 28 4.36 -9.70 -22.59
N ASP A 29 5.25 -8.73 -22.54
CA ASP A 29 5.66 -7.96 -23.72
C ASP A 29 6.98 -8.51 -24.27
N LYS A 30 6.98 -8.99 -25.50
CA LYS A 30 8.12 -9.68 -26.12
C LYS A 30 9.30 -8.74 -26.39
N GLU A 31 9.02 -7.45 -26.64
CA GLU A 31 10.06 -6.49 -27.03
C GLU A 31 10.84 -6.01 -25.80
N THR A 32 10.14 -5.78 -24.71
CA THR A 32 10.73 -5.23 -23.49
C THR A 32 11.04 -6.29 -22.43
N GLY A 33 10.46 -7.49 -22.56
CA GLY A 33 10.50 -8.53 -21.53
C GLY A 33 9.60 -8.22 -20.32
N MET A 34 8.73 -7.19 -20.40
CA MET A 34 7.87 -6.80 -19.31
C MET A 34 6.86 -7.89 -18.96
N ARG A 35 6.78 -8.20 -17.67
CA ARG A 35 5.83 -9.14 -17.08
C ARG A 35 4.96 -8.40 -16.09
N SER A 36 3.65 -8.59 -16.15
CA SER A 36 2.73 -8.05 -15.15
C SER A 36 1.56 -8.99 -14.88
N ILE A 37 1.00 -8.87 -13.70
CA ILE A 37 -0.22 -9.55 -13.30
C ILE A 37 -1.23 -8.47 -12.91
N ILE A 38 -2.44 -8.54 -13.45
CA ILE A 38 -3.56 -7.69 -13.08
C ILE A 38 -4.61 -8.60 -12.45
N ALA A 39 -4.91 -8.41 -11.17
CA ALA A 39 -5.97 -9.10 -10.46
C ALA A 39 -7.18 -8.18 -10.34
N ILE A 40 -8.33 -8.65 -10.83
CA ILE A 40 -9.64 -8.03 -10.62
C ILE A 40 -10.35 -8.90 -9.57
N HIS A 41 -10.61 -8.30 -8.40
CA HIS A 41 -11.24 -9.02 -7.31
C HIS A 41 -12.77 -9.03 -7.49
N ASP A 42 -13.38 -7.86 -7.48
CA ASP A 42 -14.83 -7.75 -7.53
C ASP A 42 -15.23 -6.47 -8.28
N SER A 43 -16.13 -6.57 -9.24
CA SER A 43 -16.65 -5.46 -10.03
C SER A 43 -18.14 -5.16 -9.78
N THR A 44 -18.73 -5.73 -8.72
CA THR A 44 -20.16 -5.57 -8.39
C THR A 44 -20.54 -4.09 -8.20
N LEU A 45 -19.69 -3.29 -7.53
CA LEU A 45 -19.94 -1.87 -7.32
C LEU A 45 -19.58 -0.99 -8.53
N GLY A 46 -19.00 -1.55 -9.60
CA GLY A 46 -18.66 -0.82 -10.81
C GLY A 46 -17.26 -1.10 -11.35
N LYS A 47 -16.77 -0.21 -12.22
CA LYS A 47 -15.45 -0.33 -12.84
C LYS A 47 -14.37 -0.43 -11.77
N THR A 48 -13.43 -1.34 -11.94
CA THR A 48 -12.44 -1.62 -10.89
C THR A 48 -11.32 -0.60 -10.86
N PHE A 49 -10.86 -0.32 -9.65
CA PHE A 49 -9.80 0.63 -9.37
C PHE A 49 -8.74 0.03 -8.43
N GLY A 50 -7.48 0.38 -8.67
CA GLY A 50 -6.37 0.04 -7.80
C GLY A 50 -5.03 0.44 -8.38
N GLY A 51 -4.02 0.57 -7.54
CA GLY A 51 -2.68 0.98 -7.95
C GLY A 51 -1.91 -0.11 -8.71
N VAL A 52 -0.87 0.31 -9.41
CA VAL A 52 0.16 -0.59 -9.94
C VAL A 52 1.47 -0.39 -9.19
N ARG A 53 2.10 -1.48 -8.77
CA ARG A 53 3.44 -1.48 -8.15
C ARG A 53 4.46 -2.21 -9.01
N MET A 54 5.72 -1.87 -8.84
CA MET A 54 6.82 -2.59 -9.49
C MET A 54 7.74 -3.17 -8.42
N VAL A 55 7.87 -4.50 -8.41
CA VAL A 55 8.67 -5.21 -7.39
C VAL A 55 9.43 -6.36 -8.04
N ASN A 56 10.65 -6.59 -7.56
CA ASN A 56 11.46 -7.74 -7.94
C ASN A 56 11.07 -8.95 -7.07
N TYR A 57 9.90 -9.55 -7.38
CA TYR A 57 9.41 -10.72 -6.66
C TYR A 57 10.34 -11.92 -6.81
N ALA A 58 10.43 -12.75 -5.77
CA ALA A 58 11.25 -13.97 -5.80
C ALA A 58 10.63 -15.05 -6.68
N SER A 59 9.29 -15.08 -6.81
CA SER A 59 8.57 -16.05 -7.63
C SER A 59 7.29 -15.48 -8.24
N MET A 60 6.69 -16.21 -9.18
CA MET A 60 5.38 -15.89 -9.77
C MET A 60 4.27 -15.99 -8.72
N GLU A 61 4.38 -16.93 -7.82
CA GLU A 61 3.46 -17.16 -6.71
C GLU A 61 3.40 -15.93 -5.79
N GLU A 62 4.56 -15.39 -5.42
CA GLU A 62 4.64 -14.19 -4.58
C GLU A 62 4.00 -12.98 -5.28
N ALA A 63 4.29 -12.78 -6.57
CA ALA A 63 3.70 -11.71 -7.36
C ALA A 63 2.17 -11.84 -7.49
N LEU A 64 1.68 -13.06 -7.69
CA LEU A 64 0.26 -13.36 -7.79
C LEU A 64 -0.46 -13.13 -6.45
N GLN A 65 0.08 -13.64 -5.35
CA GLN A 65 -0.49 -13.46 -4.02
C GLN A 65 -0.57 -11.98 -3.63
N ASP A 66 0.48 -11.20 -3.94
CA ASP A 66 0.48 -9.75 -3.66
C ASP A 66 -0.59 -9.03 -4.48
N ALA A 67 -0.73 -9.34 -5.79
CA ALA A 67 -1.78 -8.78 -6.63
C ALA A 67 -3.18 -9.14 -6.11
N MET A 68 -3.41 -10.39 -5.72
CA MET A 68 -4.71 -10.87 -5.23
C MET A 68 -5.07 -10.25 -3.88
N ARG A 69 -4.17 -10.26 -2.90
CA ARG A 69 -4.43 -9.65 -1.57
C ARG A 69 -4.75 -8.16 -1.69
N LEU A 70 -4.01 -7.45 -2.51
CA LEU A 70 -4.19 -6.01 -2.69
C LEU A 70 -5.44 -5.66 -3.50
N SER A 71 -5.83 -6.46 -4.49
CA SER A 71 -7.07 -6.24 -5.24
C SER A 71 -8.30 -6.44 -4.36
N ARG A 72 -8.29 -7.46 -3.48
CA ARG A 72 -9.33 -7.69 -2.48
C ARG A 72 -9.41 -6.51 -1.49
N ALA A 73 -8.27 -6.04 -0.98
CA ALA A 73 -8.21 -4.87 -0.10
C ALA A 73 -8.76 -3.61 -0.78
N MET A 74 -8.55 -3.44 -2.09
CA MET A 74 -9.11 -2.31 -2.85
C MET A 74 -10.64 -2.38 -2.94
N THR A 75 -11.25 -3.55 -3.10
CA THR A 75 -12.72 -3.71 -3.06
C THR A 75 -13.28 -3.22 -1.72
N TYR A 76 -12.73 -3.70 -0.61
CA TYR A 76 -13.18 -3.26 0.72
C TYR A 76 -12.93 -1.77 0.97
N LYS A 77 -11.80 -1.26 0.48
CA LYS A 77 -11.48 0.16 0.61
C LYS A 77 -12.46 1.05 -0.15
N CYS A 78 -12.81 0.69 -1.38
CA CYS A 78 -13.81 1.41 -2.17
C CYS A 78 -15.20 1.34 -1.50
N ALA A 79 -15.62 0.16 -1.05
CA ALA A 79 -16.88 -0.02 -0.35
C ALA A 79 -16.96 0.78 0.96
N ALA A 80 -15.89 0.77 1.76
CA ALA A 80 -15.81 1.54 3.00
C ALA A 80 -15.83 3.06 2.77
N ALA A 81 -15.36 3.51 1.62
CA ALA A 81 -15.40 4.91 1.21
C ALA A 81 -16.70 5.31 0.48
N GLU A 82 -17.66 4.39 0.36
CA GLU A 82 -18.93 4.57 -0.39
C GLU A 82 -18.69 4.96 -1.86
N GLU A 83 -17.59 4.45 -2.45
CA GLU A 83 -17.24 4.65 -3.86
C GLU A 83 -17.89 3.56 -4.71
N ASP A 84 -18.60 3.95 -5.78
CA ASP A 84 -19.20 3.04 -6.77
C ASP A 84 -18.12 2.45 -7.69
N ARG A 85 -17.17 1.74 -7.08
CA ARG A 85 -16.02 1.12 -7.75
C ARG A 85 -15.73 -0.25 -7.18
N GLY A 86 -15.42 -1.18 -8.08
CA GLY A 86 -14.84 -2.46 -7.72
C GLY A 86 -13.34 -2.35 -7.40
N GLY A 87 -12.77 -3.44 -6.90
CA GLY A 87 -11.36 -3.51 -6.54
C GLY A 87 -10.52 -4.31 -7.53
N ALA A 88 -9.37 -3.75 -7.88
CA ALA A 88 -8.34 -4.43 -8.64
C ALA A 88 -6.94 -4.00 -8.19
N LYS A 89 -5.93 -4.72 -8.64
CA LYS A 89 -4.52 -4.37 -8.41
C LYS A 89 -3.66 -4.89 -9.56
N ALA A 90 -2.61 -4.14 -9.88
CA ALA A 90 -1.59 -4.62 -10.79
C ALA A 90 -0.23 -4.69 -10.12
N VAL A 91 0.57 -5.68 -10.53
CA VAL A 91 1.98 -5.78 -10.21
C VAL A 91 2.78 -5.90 -11.51
N ILE A 92 3.86 -5.15 -11.61
CA ILE A 92 4.88 -5.29 -12.64
C ILE A 92 6.03 -6.04 -11.98
N TRP A 93 6.35 -7.22 -12.51
CA TRP A 93 7.43 -8.05 -11.99
C TRP A 93 8.75 -7.68 -12.66
N GLY A 94 9.59 -6.94 -11.96
CA GLY A 94 10.89 -6.49 -12.42
C GLY A 94 11.61 -5.67 -11.35
N ASN A 95 12.92 -5.51 -11.52
CA ASN A 95 13.71 -4.67 -10.63
C ASN A 95 13.49 -3.18 -10.97
N PRO A 96 12.95 -2.36 -10.04
CA PRO A 96 12.65 -0.95 -10.31
C PRO A 96 13.87 -0.11 -10.69
N GLU A 97 15.05 -0.46 -10.21
CA GLU A 97 16.28 0.30 -10.47
C GLU A 97 16.92 -0.07 -11.82
N ARG A 98 16.78 -1.33 -12.25
CA ARG A 98 17.42 -1.86 -13.45
C ARG A 98 16.48 -1.86 -14.66
N ASP A 99 15.23 -2.32 -14.47
CA ASP A 99 14.33 -2.66 -15.57
C ASP A 99 13.35 -1.54 -15.90
N LYS A 100 13.12 -0.59 -14.95
CA LYS A 100 12.20 0.51 -15.13
C LYS A 100 12.72 1.53 -16.14
N ASN A 101 12.06 1.60 -17.29
CA ASN A 101 12.34 2.57 -18.35
C ASN A 101 11.05 2.95 -19.10
N GLU A 102 11.12 3.93 -20.01
CA GLU A 102 9.94 4.42 -20.73
C GLU A 102 9.24 3.33 -21.54
N THR A 103 9.97 2.50 -22.28
CA THR A 103 9.39 1.45 -23.14
C THR A 103 8.69 0.38 -22.31
N TYR A 104 9.25 0.03 -21.16
CA TYR A 104 8.69 -0.92 -20.20
C TYR A 104 7.35 -0.43 -19.62
N LEU A 105 7.30 0.83 -19.20
CA LEU A 105 6.10 1.46 -18.65
C LEU A 105 5.02 1.67 -19.71
N ARG A 106 5.39 2.04 -20.93
CA ARG A 106 4.45 2.15 -22.05
C ARG A 106 3.85 0.82 -22.44
N ALA A 107 4.65 -0.29 -22.41
CA ALA A 107 4.13 -1.64 -22.62
C ALA A 107 3.02 -1.97 -21.61
N PHE A 108 3.23 -1.68 -20.32
CA PHE A 108 2.19 -1.85 -19.30
C PHE A 108 0.95 -0.98 -19.61
N GLY A 109 1.14 0.28 -20.00
CA GLY A 109 0.03 1.17 -20.41
C GLY A 109 -0.83 0.55 -21.52
N ARG A 110 -0.21 -0.02 -22.56
CA ARG A 110 -0.94 -0.70 -23.65
C ARG A 110 -1.79 -1.87 -23.13
N PHE A 111 -1.28 -2.68 -22.19
CA PHE A 111 -2.06 -3.78 -21.61
C PHE A 111 -3.26 -3.29 -20.79
N VAL A 112 -3.11 -2.20 -20.04
CA VAL A 112 -4.25 -1.60 -19.32
C VAL A 112 -5.28 -1.03 -20.30
N GLU A 113 -4.86 -0.38 -21.39
CA GLU A 113 -5.78 0.15 -22.42
C GLU A 113 -6.61 -0.94 -23.06
N MET A 114 -6.05 -2.15 -23.26
CA MET A 114 -6.76 -3.30 -23.82
C MET A 114 -7.95 -3.76 -22.96
N LEU A 115 -7.95 -3.44 -21.67
CA LEU A 115 -9.08 -3.75 -20.76
C LEU A 115 -10.24 -2.74 -20.89
N LYS A 116 -10.11 -1.71 -21.73
CA LYS A 116 -11.17 -0.76 -22.10
C LYS A 116 -11.91 -0.14 -20.89
N GLY A 117 -11.14 0.19 -19.84
CA GLY A 117 -11.66 0.84 -18.65
C GLY A 117 -12.27 -0.10 -17.62
N ARG A 118 -12.21 -1.42 -17.83
CA ARG A 118 -12.55 -2.38 -16.77
C ARG A 118 -11.63 -2.23 -15.56
N PHE A 119 -10.39 -1.84 -15.78
CA PHE A 119 -9.40 -1.52 -14.76
C PHE A 119 -8.86 -0.10 -14.96
N MET A 120 -8.97 0.73 -13.94
CA MET A 120 -8.31 2.02 -13.83
C MET A 120 -7.18 1.91 -12.82
N THR A 121 -6.01 2.49 -13.12
CA THR A 121 -4.83 2.36 -12.25
C THR A 121 -4.03 3.65 -12.16
N GLY A 122 -3.13 3.69 -11.20
CA GLY A 122 -2.15 4.75 -11.01
C GLY A 122 -0.93 4.25 -10.26
N PRO A 123 0.16 5.04 -10.23
CA PRO A 123 1.40 4.67 -9.55
C PRO A 123 1.20 4.33 -8.07
N ASP A 124 1.78 3.22 -7.64
CA ASP A 124 1.92 2.79 -6.24
C ASP A 124 3.41 2.53 -5.95
N LEU A 125 3.76 1.57 -5.12
CA LEU A 125 5.12 1.28 -4.66
C LEU A 125 6.12 1.20 -5.83
N ASN A 126 7.25 1.91 -5.70
CA ASN A 126 8.35 2.03 -6.66
C ASN A 126 7.98 2.69 -8.00
N LEU A 127 6.79 3.28 -8.12
CA LEU A 127 6.37 4.07 -9.27
C LEU A 127 6.02 5.50 -8.84
N THR A 128 6.39 6.46 -9.68
CA THR A 128 6.20 7.89 -9.45
C THR A 128 5.09 8.46 -10.35
N MET A 129 4.66 9.69 -10.11
CA MET A 129 3.76 10.41 -11.02
C MET A 129 4.32 10.50 -12.43
N LYS A 130 5.65 10.68 -12.58
CA LYS A 130 6.31 10.67 -13.88
C LYS A 130 6.15 9.34 -14.60
N ASP A 131 6.25 8.23 -13.88
CA ASP A 131 6.00 6.89 -14.43
C ASP A 131 4.52 6.74 -14.85
N GLY A 132 3.59 7.28 -14.06
CA GLY A 132 2.17 7.38 -14.42
C GLY A 132 1.93 8.16 -15.70
N SER A 133 2.59 9.30 -15.87
CA SER A 133 2.53 10.10 -17.10
C SER A 133 3.06 9.35 -18.32
N ILE A 134 4.12 8.56 -18.15
CA ILE A 134 4.65 7.70 -19.22
C ILE A 134 3.63 6.63 -19.63
N MET A 135 3.05 5.92 -18.65
CA MET A 135 2.02 4.91 -18.92
C MET A 135 0.78 5.52 -19.59
N ALA A 136 0.41 6.74 -19.20
CA ALA A 136 -0.75 7.46 -19.73
C ALA A 136 -0.59 7.89 -21.22
N ARG A 137 0.59 7.84 -21.78
CA ARG A 137 0.81 8.06 -23.23
C ARG A 137 0.17 6.96 -24.09
N GLU A 138 -0.02 5.78 -23.50
CA GLU A 138 -0.63 4.61 -24.17
C GLU A 138 -2.03 4.27 -23.63
N CYS A 139 -2.49 4.93 -22.55
CA CYS A 139 -3.69 4.51 -21.83
C CYS A 139 -4.42 5.69 -21.19
N GLN A 140 -5.70 5.83 -21.50
CA GLN A 140 -6.57 6.85 -20.90
C GLN A 140 -7.04 6.49 -19.47
N TYR A 141 -6.82 5.27 -19.04
CA TYR A 141 -7.27 4.76 -17.73
C TYR A 141 -6.18 4.82 -16.65
N ILE A 142 -5.13 5.61 -16.88
CA ILE A 142 -4.08 5.88 -15.90
C ILE A 142 -4.39 7.19 -15.17
N VAL A 143 -4.50 7.10 -13.85
CA VAL A 143 -4.61 8.26 -12.95
C VAL A 143 -3.27 8.52 -12.24
N GLY A 144 -3.18 9.54 -11.37
CA GLY A 144 -1.95 9.83 -10.62
C GLY A 144 -0.88 10.52 -11.46
N ARG A 145 -1.29 11.31 -12.46
CA ARG A 145 -0.43 12.22 -13.23
C ARG A 145 -0.23 13.53 -12.48
N SER A 146 0.77 14.30 -12.88
CA SER A 146 1.01 15.65 -12.33
C SER A 146 -0.18 16.60 -12.61
N ARG A 147 -0.28 17.67 -11.84
CA ARG A 147 -1.34 18.67 -12.07
C ARG A 147 -1.16 19.40 -13.39
N GLU A 148 0.09 19.61 -13.81
CA GLU A 148 0.44 20.22 -15.10
C GLU A 148 -0.06 19.39 -16.30
N GLU A 149 -0.21 18.07 -16.09
CA GLU A 149 -0.73 17.12 -17.09
C GLU A 149 -2.22 16.80 -16.89
N GLY A 150 -2.93 17.61 -16.10
CA GLY A 150 -4.36 17.44 -15.83
C GLY A 150 -4.68 16.33 -14.83
N GLY A 151 -3.71 15.86 -14.05
CA GLY A 151 -3.89 14.90 -12.97
C GLY A 151 -4.19 15.56 -11.63
N ALA A 152 -4.53 14.75 -10.63
CA ALA A 152 -4.81 15.20 -9.26
C ALA A 152 -3.52 15.45 -8.43
N GLY A 153 -2.35 15.11 -8.94
CA GLY A 153 -1.08 15.18 -8.23
C GLY A 153 -0.82 13.95 -7.36
N SER A 154 0.05 14.11 -6.36
CA SER A 154 0.43 13.01 -5.46
C SER A 154 -0.70 12.65 -4.51
N SER A 155 -1.08 11.37 -4.49
CA SER A 155 -2.03 10.82 -3.52
C SER A 155 -1.47 10.82 -2.09
N GLY A 156 -0.15 10.87 -1.92
CA GLY A 156 0.50 10.81 -0.60
C GLY A 156 0.06 11.92 0.35
N ILE A 157 -0.09 13.15 -0.15
CA ILE A 157 -0.54 14.31 0.65
C ILE A 157 -1.99 14.12 1.12
N THR A 158 -2.89 13.76 0.19
CA THR A 158 -4.31 13.54 0.51
C THR A 158 -4.48 12.34 1.45
N THR A 159 -3.73 11.27 1.22
CA THR A 159 -3.73 10.08 2.08
C THR A 159 -3.22 10.41 3.50
N ALA A 160 -2.17 11.23 3.62
CA ALA A 160 -1.67 11.69 4.91
C ALA A 160 -2.71 12.50 5.68
N TYR A 161 -3.44 13.38 5.00
CA TYR A 161 -4.53 14.11 5.62
C TYR A 161 -5.68 13.18 6.06
N GLY A 162 -6.07 12.23 5.22
CA GLY A 162 -7.09 11.23 5.57
C GLY A 162 -6.67 10.39 6.79
N LEU A 163 -5.39 9.99 6.86
CA LEU A 163 -4.85 9.30 8.04
C LEU A 163 -4.91 10.20 9.28
N TYR A 164 -4.54 11.47 9.16
CA TYR A 164 -4.64 12.43 10.27
C TYR A 164 -6.07 12.54 10.81
N VAL A 165 -7.07 12.60 9.94
CA VAL A 165 -8.51 12.59 10.35
C VAL A 165 -8.85 11.25 11.03
N GLY A 166 -8.36 10.12 10.49
CA GLY A 166 -8.52 8.81 11.13
C GLY A 166 -7.91 8.72 12.52
N LEU A 167 -6.73 9.35 12.74
CA LEU A 167 -6.10 9.42 14.06
C LEU A 167 -6.96 10.21 15.07
N LYS A 168 -7.61 11.28 14.63
CA LYS A 168 -8.57 12.04 15.45
C LYS A 168 -9.79 11.18 15.82
N ALA A 169 -10.31 10.39 14.87
CA ALA A 169 -11.40 9.45 15.15
C ALA A 169 -10.98 8.37 16.16
N CYS A 170 -9.77 7.82 16.04
CA CYS A 170 -9.22 6.90 17.03
C CYS A 170 -9.11 7.56 18.42
N ALA A 171 -8.67 8.81 18.47
CA ALA A 171 -8.58 9.56 19.72
C ALA A 171 -9.97 9.80 20.35
N GLN A 172 -10.95 10.17 19.55
CA GLN A 172 -12.35 10.32 20.00
C GLN A 172 -12.87 9.01 20.58
N PHE A 173 -12.60 7.88 19.94
CA PHE A 173 -13.03 6.56 20.41
C PHE A 173 -12.34 6.14 21.72
N LEU A 174 -11.03 6.35 21.83
CA LEU A 174 -10.24 5.88 22.96
C LEU A 174 -10.31 6.80 24.18
N TRP A 175 -10.40 8.11 23.97
CA TRP A 175 -10.27 9.11 25.04
C TRP A 175 -11.46 10.06 25.14
N GLY A 176 -12.48 9.91 24.28
CA GLY A 176 -13.68 10.77 24.30
C GLY A 176 -13.44 12.18 23.75
N ASP A 177 -12.25 12.45 23.19
CA ASP A 177 -11.86 13.74 22.63
C ASP A 177 -10.96 13.51 21.40
N GLU A 178 -11.19 14.22 20.31
CA GLU A 178 -10.38 14.17 19.09
C GLU A 178 -9.03 14.90 19.21
N ASN A 179 -8.74 15.52 20.34
CA ASN A 179 -7.53 16.27 20.60
C ASN A 179 -6.31 15.33 20.71
N LEU A 180 -5.35 15.53 19.81
CA LEU A 180 -4.11 14.75 19.75
C LEU A 180 -2.95 15.38 20.54
N LYS A 181 -3.12 16.56 21.11
CA LYS A 181 -2.05 17.29 21.82
C LYS A 181 -1.48 16.48 22.98
N GLY A 182 -0.18 16.33 23.01
CA GLY A 182 0.57 15.59 24.05
C GLY A 182 0.47 14.07 23.92
N LYS A 183 -0.26 13.52 22.93
CA LYS A 183 -0.27 12.09 22.64
C LYS A 183 1.03 11.69 21.95
N LYS A 184 1.51 10.47 22.23
CA LYS A 184 2.73 9.90 21.65
C LYS A 184 2.40 9.03 20.46
N ILE A 185 3.09 9.24 19.34
CA ILE A 185 2.92 8.45 18.13
C ILE A 185 4.27 7.93 17.62
N ALA A 186 4.30 6.65 17.25
CA ALA A 186 5.46 6.01 16.63
C ALA A 186 5.16 5.74 15.15
N VAL A 187 5.79 6.47 14.24
CA VAL A 187 5.58 6.39 12.78
C VAL A 187 6.67 5.52 12.15
N GLN A 188 6.26 4.43 11.51
CA GLN A 188 7.15 3.54 10.77
C GLN A 188 7.05 3.82 9.26
N GLY A 189 8.13 4.36 8.69
CA GLY A 189 8.20 4.72 7.27
C GLY A 189 7.86 6.18 7.00
N LEU A 190 8.81 6.87 6.37
CA LEU A 190 8.74 8.31 6.05
C LEU A 190 8.72 8.56 4.53
N GLY A 191 8.05 7.67 3.81
CA GLY A 191 7.77 7.82 2.39
C GLY A 191 6.77 8.93 2.07
N ALA A 192 6.08 8.83 0.95
CA ALA A 192 5.13 9.85 0.48
C ALA A 192 4.02 10.16 1.48
N VAL A 193 3.50 9.14 2.18
CA VAL A 193 2.43 9.31 3.18
C VAL A 193 3.00 9.68 4.54
N GLY A 194 3.88 8.85 5.12
CA GLY A 194 4.42 9.08 6.48
C GLY A 194 5.17 10.41 6.59
N GLY A 195 5.98 10.76 5.57
CA GLY A 195 6.66 12.06 5.53
C GLY A 195 5.71 13.25 5.44
N SER A 196 4.61 13.14 4.67
CA SER A 196 3.58 14.20 4.57
C SER A 196 2.73 14.31 5.84
N LEU A 197 2.57 13.21 6.58
CA LEU A 197 1.81 13.18 7.83
C LEU A 197 2.49 13.98 8.95
N LEU A 198 3.84 14.04 8.97
CA LEU A 198 4.60 14.66 10.06
C LEU A 198 4.19 16.11 10.35
N GLY A 199 3.93 16.91 9.30
CA GLY A 199 3.46 18.28 9.47
C GLY A 199 2.19 18.37 10.31
N HIS A 200 1.19 17.56 9.97
CA HIS A 200 -0.09 17.51 10.68
C HIS A 200 0.07 17.04 12.14
N LEU A 201 0.94 16.06 12.41
CA LEU A 201 1.18 15.55 13.77
C LEU A 201 1.84 16.60 14.66
N ILE A 202 2.80 17.33 14.11
CA ILE A 202 3.53 18.38 14.85
C ILE A 202 2.62 19.58 15.11
N GLU A 203 1.87 20.03 14.11
CA GLU A 203 0.87 21.08 14.26
C GLU A 203 -0.20 20.73 15.32
N ALA A 204 -0.58 19.45 15.39
CA ALA A 204 -1.49 18.94 16.41
C ALA A 204 -0.84 18.84 17.81
N GLY A 205 0.46 19.08 17.94
CA GLY A 205 1.17 19.04 19.21
C GLY A 205 1.45 17.63 19.75
N MET A 206 1.57 16.63 18.86
CA MET A 206 1.92 15.27 19.24
C MET A 206 3.43 15.12 19.52
N GLU A 207 3.77 14.15 20.38
CA GLU A 207 5.15 13.69 20.56
C GLU A 207 5.45 12.60 19.53
N VAL A 208 6.27 12.94 18.53
CA VAL A 208 6.49 12.07 17.36
C VAL A 208 7.82 11.34 17.45
N MET A 209 7.76 10.01 17.38
CA MET A 209 8.90 9.12 17.20
C MET A 209 8.85 8.52 15.80
N VAL A 210 9.98 8.34 15.14
CA VAL A 210 10.04 7.90 13.76
C VAL A 210 11.10 6.84 13.52
N THR A 211 10.86 6.00 12.51
CA THR A 211 11.87 5.14 11.92
C THR A 211 11.68 5.02 10.40
N ASP A 212 12.76 4.82 9.68
CA ASP A 212 12.79 4.49 8.25
C ASP A 212 14.06 3.69 7.95
N ILE A 213 14.05 2.89 6.89
CA ILE A 213 15.24 2.17 6.42
C ILE A 213 16.24 3.11 5.70
N ASN A 214 15.78 4.29 5.27
CA ASN A 214 16.58 5.27 4.56
C ASN A 214 17.09 6.36 5.53
N ASP A 215 18.35 6.25 5.93
CA ASP A 215 19.00 7.19 6.83
C ASP A 215 18.97 8.64 6.34
N LYS A 216 19.09 8.88 5.02
CA LYS A 216 19.02 10.23 4.46
C LYS A 216 17.65 10.87 4.71
N THR A 217 16.59 10.08 4.56
CA THR A 217 15.23 10.50 4.84
C THR A 217 15.06 10.82 6.33
N LEU A 218 15.53 9.94 7.22
CA LEU A 218 15.51 10.16 8.67
C LEU A 218 16.22 11.45 9.06
N GLN A 219 17.45 11.67 8.59
CA GLN A 219 18.23 12.86 8.90
C GLN A 219 17.59 14.14 8.38
N ARG A 220 16.98 14.09 7.18
CA ARG A 220 16.24 15.24 6.63
C ARG A 220 15.10 15.67 7.55
N PHE A 221 14.24 14.74 7.97
CA PHE A 221 13.09 15.04 8.81
C PHE A 221 13.50 15.36 10.27
N HIS A 222 14.54 14.70 10.78
CA HIS A 222 15.11 15.07 12.08
C HIS A 222 15.60 16.52 12.10
N LYS A 223 16.35 16.93 11.06
CA LYS A 223 16.82 18.32 10.93
C LYS A 223 15.67 19.32 10.81
N GLN A 224 14.59 18.93 10.12
CA GLN A 224 13.44 19.81 9.88
C GLN A 224 12.56 19.99 11.12
N TYR A 225 12.36 18.93 11.91
CA TYR A 225 11.34 18.89 12.95
C TYR A 225 11.85 18.50 14.34
N GLY A 226 13.14 18.16 14.51
CA GLY A 226 13.69 17.73 15.81
C GLY A 226 13.17 16.37 16.31
N LEU A 227 12.75 15.48 15.41
CA LEU A 227 12.07 14.23 15.76
C LEU A 227 12.96 13.23 16.49
N LYS A 228 12.39 12.46 17.41
CA LYS A 228 13.07 11.32 18.03
C LYS A 228 13.15 10.15 17.05
N ILE A 229 14.38 9.79 16.66
CA ILE A 229 14.61 8.63 15.78
C ILE A 229 14.75 7.38 16.65
N LEU A 230 14.07 6.31 16.23
CA LEU A 230 14.20 4.96 16.79
C LEU A 230 14.84 4.02 15.76
N LYS A 231 15.56 3.00 16.23
CA LYS A 231 16.00 1.91 15.37
C LYS A 231 14.80 1.12 14.85
N SER A 232 14.91 0.59 13.63
CA SER A 232 13.78 -0.09 12.95
C SER A 232 13.22 -1.28 13.71
N ASP A 233 14.05 -2.01 14.42
CA ASP A 233 13.66 -3.16 15.26
C ASP A 233 13.02 -2.76 16.58
N LEU A 234 13.32 -1.56 17.09
CA LEU A 234 12.83 -1.04 18.38
C LEU A 234 11.52 -0.25 18.27
N ILE A 235 11.04 0.04 17.05
CA ILE A 235 9.81 0.83 16.86
C ILE A 235 8.57 0.12 17.44
N TYR A 236 8.54 -1.21 17.41
CA TYR A 236 7.44 -2.01 17.95
C TYR A 236 7.36 -1.99 19.49
N GLU A 237 8.50 -1.70 20.15
CA GLU A 237 8.61 -1.62 21.61
C GLU A 237 8.46 -0.18 22.13
N ALA A 238 8.20 0.76 21.23
CA ALA A 238 8.05 2.16 21.59
C ALA A 238 6.85 2.37 22.53
N GLU A 239 7.09 3.02 23.67
CA GLU A 239 6.01 3.45 24.55
C GLU A 239 5.29 4.65 23.93
N CYS A 240 4.15 4.35 23.27
CA CYS A 240 3.36 5.34 22.56
C CYS A 240 1.86 5.09 22.76
N ASP A 241 1.05 6.08 22.45
CA ASP A 241 -0.40 5.94 22.43
C ASP A 241 -0.86 5.28 21.11
N ILE A 242 -0.18 5.63 20.00
CA ILE A 242 -0.52 5.16 18.66
C ILE A 242 0.74 4.62 17.97
N PHE A 243 0.67 3.40 17.43
CA PHE A 243 1.63 2.89 16.47
C PHE A 243 1.09 3.13 15.05
N CYS A 244 1.88 3.78 14.21
CA CYS A 244 1.45 4.25 12.89
C CYS A 244 2.33 3.66 11.77
N PRO A 245 1.98 2.46 11.25
CA PRO A 245 2.69 1.85 10.14
C PRO A 245 2.36 2.52 8.81
N CYS A 246 3.39 3.09 8.17
CA CYS A 246 3.30 3.77 6.86
C CYS A 246 4.32 3.23 5.84
N ALA A 247 4.92 2.05 6.09
CA ALA A 247 5.93 1.44 5.22
C ALA A 247 5.35 0.27 4.42
N VAL A 248 5.66 -0.97 4.81
CA VAL A 248 5.28 -2.19 4.10
C VAL A 248 4.20 -2.97 4.85
N GLY A 249 3.57 -3.93 4.16
CA GLY A 249 2.57 -4.82 4.74
C GLY A 249 3.19 -5.97 5.54
N GLY A 250 2.33 -6.77 6.22
CA GLY A 250 2.73 -7.96 6.96
C GLY A 250 3.55 -7.70 8.24
N ILE A 251 3.64 -6.42 8.65
CA ILE A 251 4.46 -6.02 9.80
C ILE A 251 3.80 -6.31 11.15
N LEU A 252 2.50 -6.54 11.16
CA LEU A 252 1.76 -6.98 12.34
C LEU A 252 1.61 -8.50 12.27
N ASN A 253 2.40 -9.21 13.06
CA ASN A 253 2.53 -10.66 13.04
C ASN A 253 2.83 -11.22 14.44
N ASP A 254 3.04 -12.55 14.54
CA ASP A 254 3.31 -13.23 15.79
C ASP A 254 4.53 -12.70 16.56
N GLN A 255 5.49 -12.08 15.88
CA GLN A 255 6.73 -11.60 16.50
C GLN A 255 6.63 -10.12 16.92
N THR A 256 5.81 -9.33 16.23
CA THR A 256 5.74 -7.88 16.45
C THR A 256 4.57 -7.46 17.34
N ILE A 257 3.38 -8.09 17.19
CA ILE A 257 2.20 -7.76 18.01
C ILE A 257 2.48 -7.90 19.52
N PRO A 258 3.14 -8.96 20.01
CA PRO A 258 3.42 -9.10 21.43
C PRO A 258 4.35 -8.02 22.02
N LYS A 259 5.07 -7.29 21.14
CA LYS A 259 6.00 -6.20 21.55
C LYS A 259 5.32 -4.85 21.64
N LEU A 260 4.14 -4.69 21.04
CA LEU A 260 3.44 -3.40 20.96
C LEU A 260 3.07 -2.90 22.36
N ARG A 261 3.35 -1.62 22.60
CA ARG A 261 3.03 -0.91 23.85
C ARG A 261 2.15 0.33 23.56
N CYS A 262 1.24 0.17 22.61
CA CYS A 262 0.31 1.21 22.20
C CYS A 262 -1.13 0.85 22.55
N LYS A 263 -2.02 1.83 22.48
CA LYS A 263 -3.48 1.63 22.61
C LYS A 263 -4.18 1.48 21.27
N CYS A 264 -3.52 1.90 20.21
CA CYS A 264 -4.09 1.91 18.86
C CYS A 264 -2.99 1.65 17.82
N VAL A 265 -3.37 0.89 16.78
CA VAL A 265 -2.60 0.79 15.53
C VAL A 265 -3.41 1.48 14.45
N ALA A 266 -2.90 2.58 13.91
CA ALA A 266 -3.54 3.32 12.83
C ALA A 266 -2.50 3.85 11.86
N GLY A 267 -2.49 3.35 10.63
CA GLY A 267 -1.49 3.70 9.60
C GLY A 267 -1.98 3.43 8.20
N CYS A 268 -1.16 3.79 7.21
CA CYS A 268 -1.47 3.67 5.79
C CYS A 268 -0.70 2.58 5.06
N ALA A 269 0.08 1.73 5.74
CA ALA A 269 0.66 0.56 5.11
C ALA A 269 -0.46 -0.37 4.63
N ASN A 270 -0.34 -0.87 3.39
CA ASN A 270 -1.31 -1.83 2.88
C ASN A 270 -1.11 -3.18 3.57
N ASN A 271 -2.22 -3.92 3.80
CA ASN A 271 -2.19 -5.28 4.35
C ASN A 271 -1.26 -5.39 5.58
N GLN A 272 -1.50 -4.55 6.57
CA GLN A 272 -0.62 -4.43 7.76
C GLN A 272 -0.52 -5.74 8.53
N LEU A 273 -1.64 -6.47 8.66
CA LEU A 273 -1.69 -7.79 9.24
C LEU A 273 -1.13 -8.84 8.27
N GLU A 274 -0.24 -9.71 8.71
CA GLU A 274 0.26 -10.83 7.92
C GLU A 274 -0.85 -11.87 7.69
N ASP A 275 -1.67 -12.12 8.71
CA ASP A 275 -2.91 -12.90 8.68
C ASP A 275 -4.02 -12.08 9.33
N GLU A 276 -5.07 -11.77 8.55
CA GLU A 276 -6.12 -10.83 8.98
C GLU A 276 -6.93 -11.36 10.16
N GLU A 277 -7.31 -12.64 10.16
CA GLU A 277 -8.13 -13.23 11.22
C GLU A 277 -7.32 -13.42 12.51
N ARG A 278 -6.18 -14.07 12.38
CA ARG A 278 -5.32 -14.42 13.52
C ARG A 278 -4.76 -13.17 14.21
N HIS A 279 -4.13 -12.31 13.45
CA HIS A 279 -3.46 -11.13 14.00
C HIS A 279 -4.45 -10.03 14.39
N GLY A 280 -5.60 -9.94 13.72
CA GLY A 280 -6.71 -9.09 14.15
C GLY A 280 -7.23 -9.50 15.53
N LYS A 281 -7.41 -10.82 15.73
CA LYS A 281 -7.78 -11.36 17.04
C LYS A 281 -6.72 -11.11 18.12
N MET A 282 -5.42 -11.27 17.78
CA MET A 282 -4.33 -11.00 18.73
C MET A 282 -4.32 -9.54 19.21
N LEU A 283 -4.56 -8.56 18.32
CA LEU A 283 -4.68 -7.15 18.68
C LEU A 283 -5.89 -6.92 19.59
N GLN A 284 -7.05 -7.48 19.24
CA GLN A 284 -8.27 -7.41 20.04
C GLN A 284 -8.08 -7.97 21.43
N ASP A 285 -7.49 -9.17 21.55
CA ASP A 285 -7.22 -9.86 22.83
C ASP A 285 -6.20 -9.07 23.68
N SER A 286 -5.34 -8.27 23.04
CA SER A 286 -4.39 -7.34 23.69
C SER A 286 -5.00 -6.00 24.05
N GLY A 287 -6.27 -5.74 23.74
CA GLY A 287 -6.95 -4.47 23.97
C GLY A 287 -6.41 -3.31 23.12
N ILE A 288 -5.82 -3.60 21.96
CA ILE A 288 -5.30 -2.63 21.02
C ILE A 288 -6.33 -2.42 19.91
N LEU A 289 -6.75 -1.13 19.73
CA LEU A 289 -7.67 -0.71 18.69
C LEU A 289 -7.01 -0.78 17.30
#